data_1908f54c1c657261cd164f77a17d9f18
#
_entry.id   1908f54c1c657261cd164f77a17d9f18
#
_cell.length_a   1.000
_cell.length_b   1.000
_cell.length_c   1.000
_cell.angle_alpha   90.00
_cell.angle_beta   90.00
_cell.angle_gamma   90.00
#
_symmetry.space_group_name_H-M   'P 1'
#
loop_
_entity.id
_entity.type
_entity.pdbx_description
1 polymer ?
#
loop_
_entity_poly.entity_id
_entity_poly.type
_entity_poly.pdbx_seq_one_letter_code
_entity_poly.pdbx_strand_id
1 'polypeptide(L)'
;GVSFGGNYGPYRQSERREIYKKYVKQLLDNGKAYYAFDTPEELESKRVEVKNFQYDASTRLEMRNSLTLSQAEVEQLIADGKQFTVRFKVEQGQEIHVSDMIRGDVCVKSDILDDKVLYKSADELPTYHLANIVDDHLMEITHVIRGEEWLPSAPLHVLLYQAFGWDQTIPNFAHLPLLLKPEGKGKLSKRDGDRLGFPVFPLEWHDPKTGEISNGFRESGYFPEAVINFLALLGWNPGTEQELFSLDELVEAFDITKCSKSGAKFDYQK
;
A
#
# COMPACT_ATOMS: atom_id res chain seq x y z
N GLY A 1 -24.39 -12.77 -14.36
CA GLY A 1 -23.94 -11.48 -13.87
C GLY A 1 -23.20 -11.64 -12.55
N VAL A 2 -22.11 -10.91 -12.35
CA VAL A 2 -21.42 -10.89 -11.06
C VAL A 2 -22.27 -10.09 -10.08
N SER A 3 -22.67 -10.68 -8.94
CA SER A 3 -23.33 -9.92 -7.88
C SER A 3 -22.29 -9.07 -7.16
N PHE A 4 -22.53 -7.78 -7.08
CA PHE A 4 -21.74 -6.87 -6.26
C PHE A 4 -22.36 -6.78 -4.87
N GLY A 5 -21.51 -6.77 -3.85
CA GLY A 5 -21.94 -6.61 -2.48
C GLY A 5 -21.24 -7.58 -1.55
N GLY A 6 -21.74 -7.67 -0.33
CA GLY A 6 -21.19 -8.48 0.74
C GLY A 6 -21.57 -7.86 2.09
N ASN A 7 -21.07 -8.48 3.17
CA ASN A 7 -21.48 -8.12 4.54
C ASN A 7 -20.67 -6.96 5.13
N TYR A 8 -19.60 -6.50 4.44
CA TYR A 8 -18.61 -5.55 4.98
C TYR A 8 -18.69 -4.15 4.33
N GLY A 9 -19.74 -3.90 3.50
CA GLY A 9 -19.93 -2.61 2.83
C GLY A 9 -20.12 -1.42 3.79
N PRO A 10 -20.05 -0.20 3.25
CA PRO A 10 -19.72 0.15 1.88
C PRO A 10 -18.26 -0.15 1.53
N TYR A 11 -17.97 -0.37 0.22
CA TYR A 11 -16.64 -0.78 -0.25
C TYR A 11 -15.84 0.35 -0.90
N ARG A 12 -16.47 1.47 -1.23
CA ARG A 12 -15.78 2.64 -1.76
C ARG A 12 -15.21 3.48 -0.63
N GLN A 13 -13.94 3.80 -0.69
CA GLN A 13 -13.26 4.63 0.33
C GLN A 13 -14.01 5.95 0.62
N SER A 14 -14.52 6.62 -0.43
CA SER A 14 -15.28 7.87 -0.29
C SER A 14 -16.60 7.74 0.50
N GLU A 15 -17.13 6.52 0.61
CA GLU A 15 -18.37 6.22 1.34
C GLU A 15 -18.10 5.79 2.79
N ARG A 16 -16.83 5.66 3.18
CA ARG A 16 -16.37 5.15 4.48
C ARG A 16 -15.80 6.24 5.40
N ARG A 17 -15.99 7.52 5.07
CA ARG A 17 -15.40 8.65 5.80
C ARG A 17 -15.62 8.58 7.32
N GLU A 18 -16.86 8.34 7.75
CA GLU A 18 -17.21 8.29 9.17
C GLU A 18 -16.55 7.10 9.88
N ILE A 19 -16.37 6.00 9.19
CA ILE A 19 -15.62 4.85 9.71
C ILE A 19 -14.18 5.27 10.00
N TYR A 20 -13.49 5.87 9.02
CA TYR A 20 -12.10 6.28 9.19
C TYR A 20 -11.94 7.36 10.27
N LYS A 21 -12.85 8.35 10.35
CA LYS A 21 -12.83 9.38 11.40
C LYS A 21 -12.86 8.78 12.80
N LYS A 22 -13.67 7.73 13.00
CA LYS A 22 -13.72 7.01 14.28
C LYS A 22 -12.35 6.45 14.67
N TYR A 23 -11.65 5.83 13.74
CA TYR A 23 -10.34 5.22 14.01
C TYR A 23 -9.21 6.26 14.09
N VAL A 24 -9.28 7.35 13.33
CA VAL A 24 -8.41 8.52 13.52
C VAL A 24 -8.54 9.04 14.95
N LYS A 25 -9.79 9.24 15.42
CA LYS A 25 -10.04 9.70 16.79
C LYS A 25 -9.49 8.73 17.82
N GLN A 26 -9.65 7.44 17.64
CA GLN A 26 -9.10 6.42 18.56
C GLN A 26 -7.58 6.54 18.69
N LEU A 27 -6.84 6.72 17.60
CA LEU A 27 -5.39 6.90 17.64
C LEU A 27 -4.97 8.20 18.34
N LEU A 28 -5.72 9.28 18.14
CA LEU A 28 -5.51 10.56 18.82
C LEU A 28 -5.76 10.44 20.33
N ASP A 29 -6.90 9.84 20.72
CA ASP A 29 -7.28 9.66 22.13
C ASP A 29 -6.28 8.76 22.89
N ASN A 30 -5.70 7.77 22.19
CA ASN A 30 -4.70 6.86 22.76
C ASN A 30 -3.27 7.42 22.69
N GLY A 31 -3.06 8.65 22.20
CA GLY A 31 -1.76 9.27 22.06
C GLY A 31 -0.82 8.60 21.05
N LYS A 32 -1.37 7.76 20.15
CA LYS A 32 -0.63 7.09 19.08
C LYS A 32 -0.58 7.91 17.77
N ALA A 33 -1.33 9.00 17.72
CA ALA A 33 -1.31 9.97 16.63
C ALA A 33 -1.44 11.39 17.19
N TYR A 34 -1.17 12.37 16.36
CA TYR A 34 -1.23 13.78 16.72
C TYR A 34 -1.62 14.66 15.52
N TYR A 35 -2.20 15.82 15.79
CA TYR A 35 -2.50 16.82 14.78
C TYR A 35 -1.24 17.56 14.36
N ALA A 36 -1.08 17.78 13.05
CA ALA A 36 -0.01 18.60 12.46
C ALA A 36 -0.62 19.67 11.56
N PHE A 37 -0.20 20.93 11.78
CA PHE A 37 -0.75 22.13 11.14
C PHE A 37 0.24 22.79 10.18
N ASP A 38 1.38 22.16 9.93
CA ASP A 38 2.37 22.66 8.98
C ASP A 38 1.82 22.71 7.57
N THR A 39 2.01 23.82 6.89
CA THR A 39 1.61 23.97 5.48
C THR A 39 2.60 23.26 4.53
N PRO A 40 2.18 22.97 3.29
CA PRO A 40 3.10 22.43 2.28
C PRO A 40 4.35 23.31 2.08
N GLU A 41 4.19 24.64 2.15
CA GLU A 41 5.29 25.61 1.99
C GLU A 41 6.25 25.56 3.18
N GLU A 42 5.74 25.45 4.41
CA GLU A 42 6.58 25.30 5.62
C GLU A 42 7.36 23.99 5.57
N LEU A 43 6.72 22.89 5.15
CA LEU A 43 7.39 21.59 4.98
C LEU A 43 8.46 21.63 3.88
N GLU A 44 8.21 22.34 2.78
CA GLU A 44 9.21 22.49 1.70
C GLU A 44 10.39 23.33 2.16
N SER A 45 10.15 24.42 2.90
CA SER A 45 11.21 25.23 3.51
C SER A 45 12.09 24.38 4.42
N LYS A 46 11.49 23.52 5.25
CA LYS A 46 12.25 22.58 6.11
C LYS A 46 13.09 21.58 5.31
N ARG A 47 12.61 21.08 4.18
CA ARG A 47 13.37 20.18 3.30
C ARG A 47 14.58 20.86 2.67
N VAL A 48 14.49 22.17 2.41
CA VAL A 48 15.62 22.97 1.91
C VAL A 48 16.65 23.22 3.02
N GLU A 49 16.18 23.52 4.26
CA GLU A 49 17.06 23.79 5.41
C GLU A 49 17.79 22.54 5.89
N VAL A 50 17.06 21.42 6.00
CA VAL A 50 17.54 20.18 6.61
C VAL A 50 17.72 19.12 5.52
N LYS A 51 18.96 18.76 5.27
CA LYS A 51 19.29 17.69 4.31
C LYS A 51 18.63 16.38 4.74
N ASN A 52 17.89 15.75 3.83
CA ASN A 52 17.15 14.52 4.08
C ASN A 52 16.08 14.66 5.19
N PHE A 53 15.44 15.82 5.30
CA PHE A 53 14.38 16.04 6.28
C PHE A 53 13.32 14.94 6.21
N GLN A 54 13.05 14.35 7.37
CA GLN A 54 11.93 13.46 7.62
C GLN A 54 11.11 14.03 8.77
N TYR A 55 9.80 13.90 8.73
CA TYR A 55 8.94 14.26 9.85
C TYR A 55 8.86 13.04 10.78
N ASP A 56 9.74 12.98 11.77
CA ASP A 56 9.95 11.83 12.65
C ASP A 56 10.15 12.24 14.11
N ALA A 57 10.57 11.30 14.93
CA ALA A 57 10.80 11.53 16.36
C ALA A 57 11.85 12.60 16.65
N SER A 58 12.81 12.82 15.76
CA SER A 58 13.88 13.81 15.93
C SER A 58 13.45 15.23 15.59
N THR A 59 12.55 15.37 14.64
CA THR A 59 12.14 16.65 14.05
C THR A 59 10.75 17.12 14.49
N ARG A 60 9.85 16.20 14.91
CA ARG A 60 8.45 16.55 15.23
C ARG A 60 8.28 17.64 16.27
N LEU A 61 9.23 17.76 17.21
CA LEU A 61 9.17 18.79 18.25
C LEU A 61 9.64 20.18 17.78
N GLU A 62 10.16 20.29 16.57
CA GLU A 62 10.48 21.57 15.91
C GLU A 62 9.36 22.04 14.97
N MET A 63 8.30 21.24 14.82
CA MET A 63 7.22 21.44 13.88
C MET A 63 5.95 21.90 14.59
N ARG A 64 5.02 22.49 13.81
CA ARG A 64 3.76 23.02 14.35
C ARG A 64 2.70 21.94 14.49
N ASN A 65 2.61 21.33 15.63
CA ASN A 65 1.72 20.20 15.86
C ASN A 65 1.19 20.15 17.31
N SER A 66 0.27 19.26 17.61
CA SER A 66 -0.34 19.15 18.93
C SER A 66 0.58 18.61 20.04
N LEU A 67 1.83 18.25 19.72
CA LEU A 67 2.85 17.92 20.73
C LEU A 67 3.65 19.16 21.16
N THR A 68 3.60 20.25 20.37
CA THR A 68 4.32 21.51 20.60
C THR A 68 3.40 22.68 20.94
N LEU A 69 2.13 22.59 20.57
CA LEU A 69 1.08 23.56 20.87
C LEU A 69 0.33 23.15 22.14
N SER A 70 -0.22 24.13 22.86
CA SER A 70 -1.16 23.86 23.94
C SER A 70 -2.48 23.31 23.40
N GLN A 71 -3.22 22.61 24.24
CA GLN A 71 -4.54 22.09 23.88
C GLN A 71 -5.48 23.20 23.42
N ALA A 72 -5.49 24.36 24.07
CA ALA A 72 -6.33 25.50 23.70
C ALA A 72 -5.99 26.05 22.31
N GLU A 73 -4.70 26.11 21.95
CA GLU A 73 -4.26 26.51 20.61
C GLU A 73 -4.70 25.50 19.53
N VAL A 74 -4.59 24.21 19.81
CA VAL A 74 -5.05 23.15 18.89
C VAL A 74 -6.56 23.26 18.66
N GLU A 75 -7.35 23.39 19.75
CA GLU A 75 -8.81 23.53 19.67
C GLU A 75 -9.21 24.79 18.89
N GLN A 76 -8.53 25.92 19.11
CA GLN A 76 -8.76 27.16 18.39
C GLN A 76 -8.44 27.01 16.90
N LEU A 77 -7.31 26.39 16.54
CA LEU A 77 -6.96 26.18 15.13
C LEU A 77 -8.01 25.31 14.40
N ILE A 78 -8.50 24.27 15.06
CA ILE A 78 -9.56 23.41 14.50
C ILE A 78 -10.87 24.19 14.39
N ALA A 79 -11.24 24.96 15.40
CA ALA A 79 -12.47 25.77 15.39
C ALA A 79 -12.44 26.87 14.30
N ASP A 80 -11.26 27.43 14.02
CA ASP A 80 -11.04 28.41 12.95
C ASP A 80 -11.01 27.77 11.55
N GLY A 81 -11.22 26.47 11.45
CA GLY A 81 -11.23 25.74 10.17
C GLY A 81 -9.86 25.60 9.52
N LYS A 82 -8.77 25.71 10.30
CA LYS A 82 -7.42 25.46 9.76
C LYS A 82 -7.28 24.02 9.31
N GLN A 83 -6.74 23.84 8.12
CA GLN A 83 -6.42 22.53 7.62
C GLN A 83 -5.32 21.88 8.45
N PHE A 84 -5.48 20.59 8.69
CA PHE A 84 -4.51 19.78 9.42
C PHE A 84 -4.36 18.41 8.80
N THR A 85 -3.27 17.76 9.15
CA THR A 85 -3.10 16.32 8.95
C THR A 85 -3.02 15.62 10.30
N VAL A 86 -3.37 14.35 10.34
CA VAL A 86 -3.09 13.50 11.50
C VAL A 86 -1.94 12.59 11.14
N ARG A 87 -0.90 12.60 11.98
CA ARG A 87 0.30 11.80 11.79
C ARG A 87 0.37 10.70 12.83
N PHE A 88 0.86 9.53 12.42
CA PHE A 88 1.18 8.46 13.35
C PHE A 88 2.41 8.86 14.17
N LYS A 89 2.36 8.64 15.48
CA LYS A 89 3.47 8.92 16.39
C LYS A 89 4.32 7.67 16.55
N VAL A 90 5.40 7.58 15.77
CA VAL A 90 6.32 6.45 15.87
C VAL A 90 7.15 6.57 17.15
N GLU A 91 7.10 5.54 18.00
CA GLU A 91 7.98 5.42 19.17
C GLU A 91 9.31 4.81 18.75
N GLN A 92 10.42 5.40 19.19
CA GLN A 92 11.78 4.92 18.86
C GLN A 92 12.20 3.72 19.72
N GLY A 93 13.28 3.05 19.29
CA GLY A 93 13.91 1.96 20.03
C GLY A 93 13.17 0.63 19.98
N GLN A 94 12.22 0.45 19.06
CA GLN A 94 11.48 -0.80 18.87
C GLN A 94 12.05 -1.61 17.72
N GLU A 95 12.08 -2.92 17.87
CA GLU A 95 12.28 -3.86 16.77
C GLU A 95 10.89 -4.32 16.27
N ILE A 96 10.64 -4.13 14.98
CA ILE A 96 9.37 -4.44 14.35
C ILE A 96 9.57 -5.63 13.44
N HIS A 97 8.89 -6.72 13.75
CA HIS A 97 8.90 -7.94 12.96
C HIS A 97 7.72 -7.99 12.01
N VAL A 98 8.00 -8.17 10.73
CA VAL A 98 7.02 -8.40 9.68
C VAL A 98 7.18 -9.82 9.19
N SER A 99 6.23 -10.69 9.52
CA SER A 99 6.20 -12.04 8.98
C SER A 99 5.65 -11.99 7.55
N ASP A 100 6.46 -12.41 6.59
CA ASP A 100 6.12 -12.40 5.17
C ASP A 100 6.27 -13.80 4.57
N MET A 101 5.23 -14.28 3.91
CA MET A 101 5.19 -15.66 3.37
C MET A 101 6.26 -15.91 2.30
N ILE A 102 6.70 -14.86 1.61
CA ILE A 102 7.70 -14.96 0.54
C ILE A 102 9.08 -14.54 1.04
N ARG A 103 9.16 -13.43 1.80
CA ARG A 103 10.43 -12.82 2.25
C ARG A 103 10.95 -13.41 3.55
N GLY A 104 10.09 -14.10 4.30
CA GLY A 104 10.40 -14.58 5.65
C GLY A 104 10.22 -13.49 6.70
N ASP A 105 10.90 -13.58 7.82
CA ASP A 105 10.85 -12.56 8.88
C ASP A 105 11.72 -11.37 8.50
N VAL A 106 11.09 -10.21 8.37
CA VAL A 106 11.75 -8.91 8.07
C VAL A 106 11.75 -8.09 9.35
N CYS A 107 12.90 -7.89 9.95
CA CYS A 107 13.07 -7.08 11.15
C CYS A 107 13.55 -5.67 10.79
N VAL A 108 12.86 -4.65 11.30
CA VAL A 108 13.16 -3.23 11.06
C VAL A 108 13.13 -2.47 12.38
N LYS A 109 14.11 -1.58 12.60
CA LYS A 109 14.10 -0.67 13.74
C LYS A 109 13.16 0.50 13.50
N SER A 110 12.35 0.86 14.48
CA SER A 110 11.41 1.98 14.39
C SER A 110 12.11 3.33 14.18
N ASP A 111 13.38 3.43 14.52
CA ASP A 111 14.18 4.66 14.42
C ASP A 111 14.35 5.18 12.99
N ILE A 112 14.15 4.31 11.98
CA ILE A 112 14.22 4.70 10.57
C ILE A 112 12.85 5.08 9.97
N LEU A 113 11.78 4.97 10.76
CA LEU A 113 10.44 5.28 10.31
C LEU A 113 10.08 6.74 10.59
N ASP A 114 9.45 7.37 9.63
CA ASP A 114 8.87 8.70 9.77
C ASP A 114 7.41 8.65 10.26
N ASP A 115 6.95 9.75 10.86
CA ASP A 115 5.58 9.91 11.30
C ASP A 115 4.65 10.15 10.09
N LYS A 116 4.25 9.06 9.45
CA LYS A 116 3.42 9.11 8.25
C LYS A 116 2.10 9.81 8.48
N VAL A 117 1.67 10.59 7.51
CA VAL A 117 0.33 11.15 7.47
C VAL A 117 -0.69 10.02 7.33
N LEU A 118 -1.63 9.96 8.25
CA LEU A 118 -2.71 8.97 8.27
C LEU A 118 -4.03 9.55 7.71
N TYR A 119 -4.26 10.85 7.95
CA TYR A 119 -5.52 11.51 7.60
C TYR A 119 -5.29 12.97 7.21
N LYS A 120 -6.10 13.47 6.30
CA LYS A 120 -6.11 14.88 5.85
C LYS A 120 -7.49 15.48 6.05
N SER A 121 -7.56 16.58 6.78
CA SER A 121 -8.83 17.29 7.01
C SER A 121 -9.40 17.91 5.73
N ALA A 122 -8.55 18.31 4.77
CA ALA A 122 -8.97 18.91 3.52
C ALA A 122 -9.88 18.00 2.67
N ASP A 123 -9.56 16.71 2.63
CA ASP A 123 -10.30 15.71 1.85
C ASP A 123 -11.29 14.93 2.71
N GLU A 124 -11.19 15.07 4.03
CA GLU A 124 -11.87 14.22 5.03
C GLU A 124 -11.65 12.72 4.79
N LEU A 125 -10.48 12.36 4.26
CA LEU A 125 -10.12 11.00 3.90
C LEU A 125 -8.78 10.59 4.51
N PRO A 126 -8.62 9.31 4.83
CA PRO A 126 -7.34 8.75 5.25
C PRO A 126 -6.39 8.66 4.06
N THR A 127 -5.10 8.59 4.36
CA THR A 127 -4.11 8.10 3.40
C THR A 127 -4.23 6.57 3.27
N TYR A 128 -3.54 6.03 2.27
CA TYR A 128 -3.49 4.58 2.05
C TYR A 128 -3.13 3.81 3.33
N HIS A 129 -2.17 4.31 4.11
CA HIS A 129 -1.68 3.60 5.30
C HIS A 129 -2.76 3.33 6.35
N LEU A 130 -3.62 4.30 6.63
CA LEU A 130 -4.72 4.08 7.58
C LEU A 130 -5.89 3.37 6.91
N ALA A 131 -6.21 3.74 5.68
CA ALA A 131 -7.36 3.17 4.98
C ALA A 131 -7.26 1.66 4.87
N ASN A 132 -6.11 1.14 4.41
CA ASN A 132 -5.98 -0.30 4.21
C ASN A 132 -6.02 -1.09 5.52
N ILE A 133 -5.38 -0.58 6.60
CA ILE A 133 -5.41 -1.25 7.91
C ILE A 133 -6.82 -1.36 8.48
N VAL A 134 -7.58 -0.24 8.41
CA VAL A 134 -8.96 -0.22 8.89
C VAL A 134 -9.86 -1.11 8.04
N ASP A 135 -9.68 -1.07 6.72
CA ASP A 135 -10.49 -1.85 5.80
C ASP A 135 -10.16 -3.35 5.90
N ASP A 136 -8.89 -3.71 5.92
CA ASP A 136 -8.43 -5.09 6.06
C ASP A 136 -8.94 -5.70 7.36
N HIS A 137 -8.87 -4.97 8.49
CA HIS A 137 -9.40 -5.44 9.76
C HIS A 137 -10.92 -5.61 9.74
N LEU A 138 -11.67 -4.59 9.27
CA LEU A 138 -13.14 -4.61 9.28
C LEU A 138 -13.73 -5.56 8.23
N MET A 139 -13.00 -5.86 7.18
CA MET A 139 -13.39 -6.80 6.13
C MET A 139 -12.83 -8.21 6.36
N GLU A 140 -12.18 -8.44 7.51
CA GLU A 140 -11.63 -9.74 7.91
C GLU A 140 -10.65 -10.31 6.86
N ILE A 141 -9.80 -9.44 6.29
CA ILE A 141 -8.79 -9.85 5.32
C ILE A 141 -7.73 -10.70 6.02
N THR A 142 -7.52 -11.90 5.51
CA THR A 142 -6.58 -12.88 6.09
C THR A 142 -5.19 -12.83 5.46
N HIS A 143 -5.11 -12.38 4.20
CA HIS A 143 -3.85 -12.33 3.43
C HIS A 143 -3.77 -11.02 2.65
N VAL A 144 -2.64 -10.32 2.77
CA VAL A 144 -2.31 -9.12 1.99
C VAL A 144 -1.22 -9.49 0.99
N ILE A 145 -1.64 -9.68 -0.27
CA ILE A 145 -0.75 -10.02 -1.38
C ILE A 145 -0.56 -8.77 -2.24
N ARG A 146 0.68 -8.27 -2.33
CA ARG A 146 0.98 -7.03 -3.06
C ARG A 146 2.42 -6.99 -3.56
N GLY A 147 2.76 -6.03 -4.40
CA GLY A 147 4.13 -5.87 -4.89
C GLY A 147 5.12 -5.47 -3.78
N GLU A 148 6.37 -5.88 -3.93
CA GLU A 148 7.44 -5.64 -2.94
C GLU A 148 7.75 -4.15 -2.73
N GLU A 149 7.32 -3.26 -3.60
CA GLU A 149 7.43 -1.82 -3.39
C GLU A 149 6.71 -1.33 -2.13
N TRP A 150 5.78 -2.12 -1.60
CA TRP A 150 5.06 -1.84 -0.36
C TRP A 150 5.72 -2.45 0.88
N LEU A 151 6.74 -3.29 0.72
CA LEU A 151 7.46 -3.90 1.85
C LEU A 151 8.02 -2.85 2.84
N PRO A 152 8.59 -1.70 2.40
CA PRO A 152 9.04 -0.65 3.32
C PRO A 152 7.94 -0.03 4.19
N SER A 153 6.65 -0.17 3.78
CA SER A 153 5.51 0.31 4.56
C SER A 153 4.97 -0.73 5.55
N ALA A 154 5.34 -1.99 5.41
CA ALA A 154 4.81 -3.07 6.24
C ALA A 154 5.12 -2.90 7.74
N PRO A 155 6.31 -2.41 8.16
CA PRO A 155 6.57 -2.14 9.58
C PRO A 155 5.61 -1.09 10.17
N LEU A 156 5.30 -0.02 9.44
CA LEU A 156 4.29 0.96 9.86
C LEU A 156 2.91 0.32 10.01
N HIS A 157 2.56 -0.58 9.10
CA HIS A 157 1.27 -1.27 9.15
C HIS A 157 1.16 -2.17 10.37
N VAL A 158 2.22 -2.91 10.72
CA VAL A 158 2.28 -3.69 11.97
C VAL A 158 2.10 -2.78 13.19
N LEU A 159 2.80 -1.64 13.24
CA LEU A 159 2.64 -0.68 14.34
C LEU A 159 1.22 -0.11 14.44
N LEU A 160 0.53 0.08 13.31
CA LEU A 160 -0.86 0.54 13.29
C LEU A 160 -1.81 -0.53 13.86
N TYR A 161 -1.66 -1.81 13.47
CA TYR A 161 -2.41 -2.91 14.06
C TYR A 161 -2.22 -2.96 15.59
N GLN A 162 -0.98 -2.85 16.06
CA GLN A 162 -0.64 -2.81 17.49
C GLN A 162 -1.25 -1.60 18.19
N ALA A 163 -1.20 -0.42 17.56
CA ALA A 163 -1.77 0.82 18.11
C ALA A 163 -3.30 0.74 18.29
N PHE A 164 -3.97 -0.07 17.49
CA PHE A 164 -5.39 -0.36 17.63
C PHE A 164 -5.69 -1.52 18.59
N GLY A 165 -4.68 -2.28 19.03
CA GLY A 165 -4.86 -3.51 19.82
C GLY A 165 -5.35 -4.69 18.98
N TRP A 166 -5.02 -4.70 17.68
CA TRP A 166 -5.44 -5.71 16.71
C TRP A 166 -4.35 -6.74 16.38
N ASP A 167 -3.44 -6.99 17.30
CA ASP A 167 -2.30 -7.89 17.11
C ASP A 167 -2.73 -9.28 16.61
N GLN A 168 -3.90 -9.77 17.06
CA GLN A 168 -4.41 -11.09 16.71
C GLN A 168 -5.06 -11.15 15.31
N THR A 169 -5.26 -10.02 14.68
CA THR A 169 -5.90 -9.90 13.36
C THR A 169 -4.98 -9.33 12.30
N ILE A 170 -3.67 -9.26 12.57
CA ILE A 170 -2.68 -8.91 11.57
C ILE A 170 -2.73 -9.97 10.46
N PRO A 171 -2.98 -9.57 9.18
CA PRO A 171 -3.03 -10.51 8.08
C PRO A 171 -1.65 -11.10 7.78
N ASN A 172 -1.63 -12.24 7.11
CA ASN A 172 -0.40 -12.77 6.53
C ASN A 172 0.03 -11.89 5.35
N PHE A 173 1.24 -11.38 5.38
CA PHE A 173 1.79 -10.59 4.27
C PHE A 173 2.49 -11.49 3.25
N ALA A 174 2.34 -11.16 1.97
CA ALA A 174 3.09 -11.75 0.89
C ALA A 174 3.49 -10.69 -0.13
N HIS A 175 4.76 -10.29 -0.10
CA HIS A 175 5.29 -9.27 -1.01
C HIS A 175 5.90 -9.92 -2.25
N LEU A 176 5.13 -9.89 -3.34
CA LEU A 176 5.50 -10.42 -4.65
C LEU A 176 6.67 -9.65 -5.27
N PRO A 177 7.54 -10.33 -6.04
CA PRO A 177 8.63 -9.67 -6.73
C PRO A 177 8.15 -8.67 -7.77
N LEU A 178 8.97 -7.67 -8.07
CA LEU A 178 8.70 -6.72 -9.16
C LEU A 178 8.75 -7.44 -10.51
N LEU A 179 7.86 -7.04 -11.40
CA LEU A 179 8.00 -7.35 -12.82
C LEU A 179 9.04 -6.40 -13.41
N LEU A 180 10.08 -6.96 -13.98
CA LEU A 180 11.17 -6.25 -14.61
C LEU A 180 10.96 -6.17 -16.12
N LYS A 181 11.51 -5.14 -16.73
CA LYS A 181 11.56 -5.03 -18.20
C LYS A 181 12.25 -6.23 -18.83
N PRO A 182 12.01 -6.53 -20.13
CA PRO A 182 12.64 -7.67 -20.81
C PRO A 182 14.15 -7.71 -20.69
N GLU A 183 14.82 -6.53 -20.69
CA GLU A 183 16.27 -6.42 -20.47
C GLU A 183 16.71 -6.74 -19.04
N GLY A 184 15.76 -6.99 -18.12
CA GLY A 184 16.04 -7.32 -16.72
C GLY A 184 16.46 -6.12 -15.85
N LYS A 185 16.37 -4.90 -16.36
CA LYS A 185 16.74 -3.66 -15.65
C LYS A 185 15.54 -2.73 -15.51
N GLY A 186 15.22 -2.38 -14.27
CA GLY A 186 14.13 -1.46 -13.95
C GLY A 186 12.75 -2.12 -13.92
N LYS A 187 11.85 -1.54 -13.14
CA LYS A 187 10.46 -1.98 -12.99
C LYS A 187 9.70 -1.77 -14.30
N LEU A 188 8.93 -2.80 -14.70
CA LEU A 188 7.98 -2.70 -15.80
C LEU A 188 6.85 -1.73 -15.41
N SER A 189 6.51 -0.82 -16.31
CA SER A 189 5.43 0.13 -16.13
C SER A 189 4.37 -0.03 -17.22
N LYS A 190 3.15 0.49 -16.98
CA LYS A 190 2.07 0.48 -17.99
C LYS A 190 2.50 1.14 -19.33
N ARG A 191 3.32 2.21 -19.26
CA ARG A 191 3.85 2.89 -20.46
C ARG A 191 4.83 2.04 -21.26
N ASP A 192 5.43 1.02 -20.65
CA ASP A 192 6.32 0.11 -21.35
C ASP A 192 5.53 -0.82 -22.29
N GLY A 193 4.27 -1.14 -21.97
CA GLY A 193 3.38 -1.91 -22.86
C GLY A 193 3.21 -1.25 -24.23
N ASP A 194 2.85 0.02 -24.26
CA ASP A 194 2.68 0.78 -25.50
C ASP A 194 4.00 0.86 -26.29
N ARG A 195 5.11 1.11 -25.60
CA ARG A 195 6.45 1.22 -26.21
C ARG A 195 6.97 -0.12 -26.75
N LEU A 196 6.67 -1.22 -26.08
CA LEU A 196 7.17 -2.55 -26.41
C LEU A 196 6.18 -3.38 -27.22
N GLY A 197 4.95 -2.87 -27.42
CA GLY A 197 3.93 -3.46 -28.29
C GLY A 197 3.21 -4.67 -27.68
N PHE A 198 3.08 -4.75 -26.36
CA PHE A 198 2.28 -5.78 -25.72
C PHE A 198 1.10 -5.20 -24.91
N PRO A 199 -0.03 -5.93 -24.80
CA PRO A 199 -1.18 -5.49 -24.03
C PRO A 199 -0.86 -5.40 -22.54
N VAL A 200 -1.47 -4.42 -21.86
CA VAL A 200 -1.36 -4.26 -20.39
C VAL A 200 -2.67 -4.63 -19.70
N PHE A 201 -3.78 -4.48 -20.41
CA PHE A 201 -5.11 -4.74 -19.88
C PHE A 201 -5.67 -6.08 -20.37
N PRO A 202 -6.50 -6.77 -19.58
CA PRO A 202 -7.18 -7.99 -20.04
C PRO A 202 -8.11 -7.74 -21.22
N LEU A 203 -8.80 -6.61 -21.21
CA LEU A 203 -9.77 -6.16 -22.23
C LEU A 203 -9.37 -4.79 -22.75
N GLU A 204 -9.93 -4.40 -23.90
CA GLU A 204 -9.80 -3.04 -24.43
C GLU A 204 -10.13 -2.01 -23.35
N TRP A 205 -9.25 -1.03 -23.18
CA TRP A 205 -9.38 0.05 -22.22
C TRP A 205 -9.52 1.38 -22.94
N HIS A 206 -10.56 2.12 -22.56
CA HIS A 206 -10.79 3.49 -22.99
C HIS A 206 -10.40 4.41 -21.84
N ASP A 207 -9.36 5.21 -22.01
CA ASP A 207 -8.95 6.19 -20.99
C ASP A 207 -10.02 7.30 -20.86
N PRO A 208 -10.66 7.44 -19.70
CA PRO A 208 -11.75 8.42 -19.52
C PRO A 208 -11.29 9.87 -19.54
N LYS A 209 -9.98 10.14 -19.44
CA LYS A 209 -9.41 11.48 -19.42
C LYS A 209 -8.88 11.91 -20.78
N THR A 210 -8.17 11.00 -21.47
CA THR A 210 -7.52 11.31 -22.75
C THR A 210 -8.35 10.84 -23.95
N GLY A 211 -9.26 9.87 -23.75
CA GLY A 211 -10.00 9.22 -24.83
C GLY A 211 -9.15 8.23 -25.62
N GLU A 212 -7.92 7.96 -25.23
CA GLU A 212 -7.05 6.97 -25.86
C GLU A 212 -7.59 5.56 -25.65
N ILE A 213 -7.46 4.73 -26.68
CA ILE A 213 -7.88 3.34 -26.68
C ILE A 213 -6.64 2.46 -26.66
N SER A 214 -6.54 1.57 -25.66
CA SER A 214 -5.50 0.55 -25.56
C SER A 214 -6.12 -0.82 -25.75
N ASN A 215 -5.61 -1.60 -26.71
CA ASN A 215 -6.05 -2.98 -26.90
C ASN A 215 -5.72 -3.84 -25.67
N GLY A 216 -6.64 -4.75 -25.34
CA GLY A 216 -6.44 -5.76 -24.32
C GLY A 216 -5.81 -7.04 -24.87
N PHE A 217 -5.47 -7.97 -23.98
CA PHE A 217 -5.01 -9.31 -24.36
C PHE A 217 -6.02 -10.04 -25.23
N ARG A 218 -7.32 -9.93 -24.90
CA ARG A 218 -8.40 -10.56 -25.66
C ARG A 218 -8.47 -10.02 -27.10
N GLU A 219 -8.46 -8.71 -27.27
CA GLU A 219 -8.54 -8.05 -28.58
C GLU A 219 -7.28 -8.29 -29.42
N SER A 220 -6.16 -8.56 -28.74
CA SER A 220 -4.89 -8.95 -29.37
C SER A 220 -4.82 -10.46 -29.70
N GLY A 221 -5.89 -11.22 -29.45
CA GLY A 221 -6.03 -12.62 -29.83
C GLY A 221 -5.41 -13.64 -28.86
N TYR A 222 -5.07 -13.23 -27.65
CA TYR A 222 -4.58 -14.17 -26.63
C TYR A 222 -5.74 -14.94 -25.99
N PHE A 223 -5.56 -16.24 -25.84
CA PHE A 223 -6.50 -17.09 -25.10
C PHE A 223 -6.37 -16.86 -23.59
N PRO A 224 -7.50 -16.83 -22.83
CA PRO A 224 -7.47 -16.62 -21.38
C PRO A 224 -6.54 -17.60 -20.64
N GLU A 225 -6.56 -18.86 -21.04
CA GLU A 225 -5.74 -19.93 -20.45
C GLU A 225 -4.24 -19.65 -20.62
N ALA A 226 -3.85 -19.17 -21.82
CA ALA A 226 -2.45 -18.81 -22.10
C ALA A 226 -2.01 -17.60 -21.24
N VAL A 227 -2.87 -16.58 -21.10
CA VAL A 227 -2.58 -15.41 -20.27
C VAL A 227 -2.46 -15.81 -18.79
N ILE A 228 -3.37 -16.65 -18.29
CA ILE A 228 -3.33 -17.12 -16.89
C ILE A 228 -2.04 -17.91 -16.63
N ASN A 229 -1.70 -18.86 -17.52
CA ASN A 229 -0.48 -19.66 -17.40
C ASN A 229 0.77 -18.79 -17.43
N PHE A 230 0.84 -17.83 -18.34
CA PHE A 230 1.94 -16.88 -18.45
C PHE A 230 2.09 -16.03 -17.16
N LEU A 231 0.98 -15.47 -16.67
CA LEU A 231 0.98 -14.65 -15.44
C LEU A 231 1.36 -15.46 -14.21
N ALA A 232 0.92 -16.72 -14.12
CA ALA A 232 1.26 -17.59 -12.99
C ALA A 232 2.78 -17.81 -12.88
N LEU A 233 3.46 -18.02 -14.01
CA LEU A 233 4.91 -18.26 -14.05
C LEU A 233 5.75 -16.98 -13.90
N LEU A 234 5.12 -15.80 -13.87
CA LEU A 234 5.80 -14.53 -13.59
C LEU A 234 6.11 -14.40 -12.08
N GLY A 235 7.26 -14.93 -11.70
CA GLY A 235 7.74 -14.86 -10.32
C GLY A 235 7.33 -16.02 -9.41
N TRP A 236 6.62 -17.01 -9.93
CA TRP A 236 6.36 -18.28 -9.25
C TRP A 236 6.95 -19.44 -10.04
N ASN A 237 7.36 -20.51 -9.34
CA ASN A 237 7.87 -21.74 -9.96
C ASN A 237 7.38 -22.95 -9.17
N PRO A 238 6.74 -23.94 -9.83
CA PRO A 238 6.24 -25.15 -9.16
C PRO A 238 7.35 -26.03 -8.59
N GLY A 239 8.59 -25.86 -9.05
CA GLY A 239 9.72 -26.72 -8.72
C GLY A 239 9.84 -27.94 -9.63
N THR A 240 9.15 -27.91 -10.76
CA THR A 240 9.19 -28.93 -11.83
C THR A 240 9.60 -28.29 -13.15
N GLU A 241 9.81 -29.10 -14.19
CA GLU A 241 10.08 -28.62 -15.55
C GLU A 241 8.78 -28.34 -16.36
N GLN A 242 7.61 -28.49 -15.73
CA GLN A 242 6.33 -28.22 -16.39
C GLN A 242 6.15 -26.73 -16.60
N GLU A 243 5.87 -26.32 -17.83
CA GLU A 243 5.64 -24.92 -18.21
C GLU A 243 4.19 -24.65 -18.66
N LEU A 244 3.44 -25.70 -19.00
CA LEU A 244 2.04 -25.58 -19.41
C LEU A 244 1.13 -26.21 -18.37
N PHE A 245 0.21 -25.43 -17.86
CA PHE A 245 -0.76 -25.81 -16.83
C PHE A 245 -2.16 -25.40 -17.26
N SER A 246 -3.12 -26.28 -17.08
CA SER A 246 -4.52 -25.91 -16.98
C SER A 246 -4.78 -25.11 -15.71
N LEU A 247 -5.93 -24.46 -15.61
CA LEU A 247 -6.32 -23.72 -14.39
C LEU A 247 -6.41 -24.67 -13.19
N ASP A 248 -6.95 -25.87 -13.37
CA ASP A 248 -7.08 -26.85 -12.28
C ASP A 248 -5.72 -27.32 -11.79
N GLU A 249 -4.76 -27.59 -12.69
CA GLU A 249 -3.38 -27.93 -12.33
C GLU A 249 -2.67 -26.77 -11.64
N LEU A 250 -2.92 -25.50 -12.04
CA LEU A 250 -2.40 -24.32 -11.34
C LEU A 250 -2.96 -24.22 -9.94
N VAL A 251 -4.26 -24.44 -9.73
CA VAL A 251 -4.91 -24.41 -8.42
C VAL A 251 -4.32 -25.47 -7.50
N GLU A 252 -4.04 -26.67 -8.02
CA GLU A 252 -3.44 -27.77 -7.25
C GLU A 252 -1.96 -27.52 -6.91
N ALA A 253 -1.19 -26.96 -7.87
CA ALA A 253 0.25 -26.78 -7.73
C ALA A 253 0.67 -25.50 -7.00
N PHE A 254 -0.22 -24.48 -6.98
CA PHE A 254 0.13 -23.14 -6.50
C PHE A 254 0.38 -23.13 -4.99
N ASP A 255 1.57 -22.65 -4.65
CA ASP A 255 1.98 -22.36 -3.28
C ASP A 255 2.68 -20.98 -3.27
N ILE A 256 2.12 -20.02 -2.57
CA ILE A 256 2.62 -18.64 -2.51
C ILE A 256 4.05 -18.56 -1.94
N THR A 257 4.44 -19.53 -1.11
CA THR A 257 5.80 -19.59 -0.53
C THR A 257 6.87 -19.94 -1.57
N LYS A 258 6.46 -20.46 -2.73
CA LYS A 258 7.33 -20.76 -3.87
C LYS A 258 7.51 -19.56 -4.81
N CYS A 259 6.92 -18.41 -4.50
CA CYS A 259 7.20 -17.19 -5.25
C CYS A 259 8.65 -16.76 -5.07
N SER A 260 9.24 -16.27 -6.15
CA SER A 260 10.63 -15.81 -6.16
C SER A 260 10.79 -14.54 -5.29
N LYS A 261 11.93 -14.43 -4.62
CA LYS A 261 12.37 -13.19 -3.96
C LYS A 261 13.01 -12.19 -4.92
N SER A 262 13.39 -12.64 -6.12
CA SER A 262 14.01 -11.82 -7.15
C SER A 262 12.98 -11.36 -8.16
N GLY A 263 13.18 -10.17 -8.74
CA GLY A 263 12.29 -9.65 -9.78
C GLY A 263 12.20 -10.59 -10.99
N ALA A 264 10.97 -10.75 -11.50
CA ALA A 264 10.69 -11.58 -12.67
C ALA A 264 10.81 -10.77 -13.96
N LYS A 265 11.57 -11.25 -14.93
CA LYS A 265 11.62 -10.63 -16.28
C LYS A 265 10.34 -10.90 -17.02
N PHE A 266 9.76 -9.84 -17.56
CA PHE A 266 8.58 -9.92 -18.42
C PHE A 266 9.04 -10.12 -19.87
N ASP A 267 9.16 -11.36 -20.29
CA ASP A 267 9.53 -11.72 -21.66
C ASP A 267 8.28 -12.20 -22.42
N TYR A 268 7.66 -11.27 -23.13
CA TYR A 268 6.42 -11.52 -23.88
C TYR A 268 6.65 -12.21 -25.25
N GLN A 269 7.89 -12.48 -25.64
CA GLN A 269 8.24 -13.19 -26.87
C GLN A 269 8.36 -14.70 -26.66
N LYS A 270 8.38 -15.14 -25.44
CA LYS A 270 8.35 -16.54 -25.04
C LYS A 270 6.91 -16.98 -24.78
#